data_597dfb456798459790553c5b60704227
#
_entry.id   597dfb456798459790553c5b60704227
#
_cell.length_a   1.000
_cell.length_b   1.000
_cell.length_c   1.000
_cell.angle_alpha   90.00
_cell.angle_beta   90.00
_cell.angle_gamma   90.00
#
_symmetry.space_group_name_H-M   'P 1'
#
loop_
_entity.id
_entity.type
_entity.pdbx_description
1 polymer ?
#
loop_
_entity_poly.entity_id
_entity_poly.type
_entity_poly.pdbx_seq_one_letter_code
_entity_poly.pdbx_strand_id
1 'polypeptide(L)'
;MHRKTKSTRRKRTNRKSRTRKTPLKASSTKPTRLIHQIYGIFDDGIPLKDIPIFYENVKKTKAFCKKQGYKHKMWDLNKCVELVKNFFPQYLSLWKAFTLPIQRADFIRYLILHKHGGIYVDCDIHPLKSLDDLFKKDYFFVTWHDDKQKLPYNAVMGSKKREKLFLEIAEESRRSFYEKVKNPIYKKWKGRFVFQTTGHRMLERVLKKNNAKDHILDVLRVKTKDNRTVEGDNPYFEDDNASVWFKNQ
;
A
#
# COMPACT_ATOMS: atom_id res chain seq x y z
N MET A 1 -15.17 53.17 -69.41
CA MET A 1 -15.23 51.66 -69.48
C MET A 1 -14.52 51.05 -68.31
N HIS A 2 -15.23 50.58 -67.24
CA HIS A 2 -14.64 49.96 -66.05
C HIS A 2 -14.95 48.51 -66.07
N ARG A 3 -13.91 47.64 -66.17
CA ARG A 3 -14.00 46.22 -66.02
C ARG A 3 -13.91 45.84 -64.55
N LYS A 4 -14.96 45.21 -63.99
CA LYS A 4 -15.01 44.59 -62.67
C LYS A 4 -14.44 43.18 -62.76
N THR A 5 -13.35 42.89 -62.03
CA THR A 5 -12.82 41.55 -61.82
C THR A 5 -13.49 40.89 -60.60
N LYS A 6 -14.11 39.73 -60.82
CA LYS A 6 -14.72 38.91 -59.75
C LYS A 6 -13.65 38.02 -59.10
N SER A 7 -13.45 38.19 -57.79
CA SER A 7 -12.59 37.34 -56.95
C SER A 7 -13.41 36.12 -56.48
N THR A 8 -12.99 34.93 -56.85
CA THR A 8 -13.58 33.66 -56.39
C THR A 8 -12.87 33.17 -55.13
N ARG A 9 -13.57 33.24 -53.99
CA ARG A 9 -13.13 32.81 -52.66
C ARG A 9 -13.31 31.28 -52.53
N ARG A 10 -12.21 30.52 -52.63
CA ARG A 10 -12.16 29.06 -52.36
C ARG A 10 -12.37 28.80 -50.87
N LYS A 11 -13.44 28.14 -50.46
CA LYS A 11 -13.71 27.60 -49.14
C LYS A 11 -12.77 26.39 -48.89
N ARG A 12 -11.82 26.55 -47.93
CA ARG A 12 -10.99 25.48 -47.41
C ARG A 12 -11.81 24.67 -46.40
N THR A 13 -12.24 23.44 -46.73
CA THR A 13 -12.87 22.51 -45.82
C THR A 13 -11.81 21.85 -44.93
N ASN A 14 -11.82 22.22 -43.66
CA ASN A 14 -10.94 21.65 -42.62
C ASN A 14 -11.52 20.26 -42.23
N ARG A 15 -10.98 19.18 -42.80
CA ARG A 15 -11.31 17.79 -42.47
C ARG A 15 -10.52 17.42 -41.19
N LYS A 16 -11.13 17.58 -39.98
CA LYS A 16 -10.56 17.10 -38.74
C LYS A 16 -10.52 15.56 -38.77
N SER A 17 -9.33 14.99 -38.87
CA SER A 17 -9.12 13.56 -38.73
C SER A 17 -9.39 13.17 -37.25
N ARG A 18 -10.48 12.50 -36.99
CA ARG A 18 -10.77 11.85 -35.72
C ARG A 18 -9.90 10.57 -35.65
N THR A 19 -8.75 10.66 -35.00
CA THR A 19 -8.01 9.45 -34.59
C THR A 19 -8.85 8.69 -33.57
N ARG A 20 -9.42 7.56 -34.00
CA ARG A 20 -10.04 6.56 -33.12
C ARG A 20 -8.95 6.03 -32.19
N LYS A 21 -8.95 6.43 -30.91
CA LYS A 21 -8.20 5.74 -29.89
C LYS A 21 -8.79 4.34 -29.72
N THR A 22 -8.09 3.33 -30.20
CA THR A 22 -8.39 1.93 -29.92
C THR A 22 -8.33 1.72 -28.41
N PRO A 23 -9.36 1.18 -27.74
CA PRO A 23 -9.26 0.89 -26.31
C PRO A 23 -8.17 -0.16 -26.11
N LEU A 24 -7.19 0.16 -25.26
CA LEU A 24 -6.19 -0.79 -24.80
C LEU A 24 -6.94 -1.99 -24.19
N LYS A 25 -6.80 -3.18 -24.81
CA LYS A 25 -7.32 -4.43 -24.27
C LYS A 25 -6.82 -4.56 -22.83
N ALA A 26 -7.74 -4.57 -21.87
CA ALA A 26 -7.44 -4.92 -20.49
C ALA A 26 -6.78 -6.30 -20.50
N SER A 27 -5.53 -6.37 -20.07
CA SER A 27 -4.80 -7.61 -19.90
C SER A 27 -5.52 -8.44 -18.84
N SER A 28 -6.17 -9.52 -19.24
CA SER A 28 -6.83 -10.49 -18.36
C SER A 28 -5.78 -11.36 -17.66
N THR A 29 -4.87 -10.76 -16.92
CA THR A 29 -3.95 -11.50 -16.05
C THR A 29 -4.74 -12.01 -14.85
N LYS A 30 -4.73 -13.34 -14.63
CA LYS A 30 -5.33 -13.94 -13.41
C LYS A 30 -4.86 -13.20 -12.17
N PRO A 31 -5.74 -12.94 -11.18
CA PRO A 31 -5.36 -12.25 -9.96
C PRO A 31 -4.19 -12.97 -9.28
N THR A 32 -3.23 -12.20 -8.77
CA THR A 32 -2.09 -12.76 -8.05
C THR A 32 -2.55 -13.18 -6.64
N ARG A 33 -2.85 -14.45 -6.45
CA ARG A 33 -3.26 -15.04 -5.16
C ARG A 33 -2.04 -15.24 -4.27
N LEU A 34 -1.45 -14.14 -3.80
CA LEU A 34 -0.22 -14.11 -3.01
C LEU A 34 -0.41 -13.20 -1.80
N ILE A 35 -0.12 -13.74 -0.62
CA ILE A 35 -0.09 -12.98 0.64
C ILE A 35 1.36 -12.69 1.00
N HIS A 36 1.64 -11.43 1.34
CA HIS A 36 2.94 -10.94 1.76
C HIS A 36 2.91 -10.57 3.23
N GLN A 37 3.94 -10.97 3.97
CA GLN A 37 4.23 -10.51 5.32
C GLN A 37 5.69 -10.08 5.41
N ILE A 38 6.03 -9.15 6.30
CA ILE A 38 7.39 -8.65 6.52
C ILE A 38 7.78 -8.96 7.95
N TYR A 39 8.98 -9.56 8.15
CA TYR A 39 9.57 -9.74 9.47
C TYR A 39 11.10 -9.65 9.41
N GLY A 40 11.75 -9.23 10.53
CA GLY A 40 13.21 -9.10 10.60
C GLY A 40 13.77 -7.89 9.86
N ILE A 41 12.93 -6.87 9.60
CA ILE A 41 13.37 -5.61 8.96
C ILE A 41 13.99 -4.63 9.96
N PHE A 42 13.76 -4.86 11.27
CA PHE A 42 14.27 -4.01 12.34
C PHE A 42 15.75 -4.26 12.64
N ASP A 43 16.29 -5.38 12.15
CA ASP A 43 17.67 -5.80 12.34
C ASP A 43 18.07 -5.89 13.84
N ASP A 44 17.08 -6.24 14.65
CA ASP A 44 17.21 -6.40 16.11
C ASP A 44 17.63 -7.82 16.53
N GLY A 45 17.78 -8.72 15.54
CA GLY A 45 18.17 -10.12 15.74
C GLY A 45 17.12 -10.98 16.44
N ILE A 46 15.92 -10.45 16.72
CA ILE A 46 14.87 -11.18 17.44
C ILE A 46 14.24 -12.21 16.49
N PRO A 47 14.32 -13.52 16.77
CA PRO A 47 13.65 -14.54 15.97
C PRO A 47 12.13 -14.40 16.05
N LEU A 48 11.44 -14.66 14.93
CA LEU A 48 9.96 -14.59 14.89
C LEU A 48 9.29 -15.43 15.99
N LYS A 49 9.86 -16.61 16.31
CA LYS A 49 9.35 -17.51 17.36
C LYS A 49 9.36 -16.90 18.77
N ASP A 50 10.19 -15.90 19.00
CA ASP A 50 10.34 -15.23 20.30
C ASP A 50 9.33 -14.08 20.48
N ILE A 51 8.48 -13.84 19.48
CA ILE A 51 7.32 -12.94 19.57
C ILE A 51 6.05 -13.78 19.33
N PRO A 52 5.45 -14.36 20.39
CA PRO A 52 4.38 -15.35 20.27
C PRO A 52 3.20 -14.89 19.41
N ILE A 53 2.77 -13.65 19.58
CA ILE A 53 1.65 -13.07 18.80
C ILE A 53 1.94 -13.05 17.30
N PHE A 54 3.14 -12.68 16.87
CA PHE A 54 3.54 -12.69 15.46
C PHE A 54 3.70 -14.12 14.95
N TYR A 55 4.34 -14.97 15.74
CA TYR A 55 4.57 -16.37 15.37
C TYR A 55 3.26 -17.11 15.09
N GLU A 56 2.29 -17.01 16.00
CA GLU A 56 0.99 -17.68 15.85
C GLU A 56 0.18 -17.10 14.68
N ASN A 57 0.16 -15.78 14.47
CA ASN A 57 -0.56 -15.19 13.36
C ASN A 57 0.06 -15.52 12.00
N VAL A 58 1.39 -15.55 11.91
CA VAL A 58 2.09 -16.01 10.70
C VAL A 58 1.81 -17.48 10.43
N LYS A 59 1.77 -18.32 11.46
CA LYS A 59 1.43 -19.76 11.35
C LYS A 59 -0.02 -19.95 10.86
N LYS A 60 -0.98 -19.22 11.44
CA LYS A 60 -2.38 -19.20 10.98
C LYS A 60 -2.48 -18.76 9.51
N THR A 61 -1.77 -17.70 9.13
CA THR A 61 -1.76 -17.19 7.75
C THR A 61 -1.18 -18.21 6.77
N LYS A 62 -0.09 -18.89 7.12
CA LYS A 62 0.49 -19.97 6.30
C LYS A 62 -0.47 -21.14 6.13
N ALA A 63 -1.10 -21.59 7.21
CA ALA A 63 -2.09 -22.68 7.19
C ALA A 63 -3.30 -22.30 6.33
N PHE A 64 -3.80 -21.06 6.47
CA PHE A 64 -4.86 -20.52 5.67
C PHE A 64 -4.49 -20.51 4.18
N CYS A 65 -3.31 -20.00 3.82
CA CYS A 65 -2.84 -19.98 2.43
C CYS A 65 -2.81 -21.41 1.84
N LYS A 66 -2.28 -22.39 2.59
CA LYS A 66 -2.26 -23.78 2.17
C LYS A 66 -3.67 -24.32 1.92
N LYS A 67 -4.61 -24.06 2.82
CA LYS A 67 -6.02 -24.50 2.71
C LYS A 67 -6.72 -23.89 1.50
N GLN A 68 -6.47 -22.61 1.21
CA GLN A 68 -7.13 -21.87 0.13
C GLN A 68 -6.40 -21.94 -1.23
N GLY A 69 -5.24 -22.60 -1.31
CA GLY A 69 -4.43 -22.64 -2.52
C GLY A 69 -3.77 -21.29 -2.86
N TYR A 70 -3.56 -20.43 -1.87
CA TYR A 70 -2.84 -19.16 -2.03
C TYR A 70 -1.34 -19.36 -1.80
N LYS A 71 -0.52 -18.52 -2.41
CA LYS A 71 0.91 -18.44 -2.12
C LYS A 71 1.14 -17.53 -0.91
N HIS A 72 2.14 -17.85 -0.10
CA HIS A 72 2.60 -17.00 1.00
C HIS A 72 4.08 -16.66 0.80
N LYS A 73 4.44 -15.39 1.02
CA LYS A 73 5.83 -14.92 0.94
C LYS A 73 6.18 -14.07 2.15
N MET A 74 7.17 -14.55 2.92
CA MET A 74 7.78 -13.77 3.98
C MET A 74 8.96 -12.98 3.42
N TRP A 75 8.99 -11.68 3.73
CA TRP A 75 10.04 -10.75 3.40
C TRP A 75 10.88 -10.46 4.64
N ASP A 76 12.19 -10.56 4.50
CA ASP A 76 13.19 -10.15 5.47
C ASP A 76 13.97 -8.93 4.95
N LEU A 77 14.89 -8.40 5.77
CA LEU A 77 15.69 -7.22 5.41
C LEU A 77 16.43 -7.42 4.08
N ASN A 78 17.08 -8.58 3.88
CA ASN A 78 17.86 -8.84 2.67
C ASN A 78 16.99 -8.82 1.41
N LYS A 79 15.84 -9.52 1.43
CA LYS A 79 14.90 -9.53 0.30
C LYS A 79 14.33 -8.14 0.02
N CYS A 80 14.09 -7.34 1.06
CA CYS A 80 13.63 -5.96 0.92
C CYS A 80 14.70 -5.08 0.27
N VAL A 81 15.95 -5.18 0.71
CA VAL A 81 17.10 -4.47 0.11
C VAL A 81 17.29 -4.86 -1.36
N GLU A 82 17.24 -6.15 -1.67
CA GLU A 82 17.32 -6.65 -3.05
C GLU A 82 16.17 -6.12 -3.93
N LEU A 83 14.95 -6.07 -3.40
CA LEU A 83 13.80 -5.51 -4.12
C LEU A 83 14.07 -4.05 -4.49
N VAL A 84 14.54 -3.24 -3.53
CA VAL A 84 14.84 -1.83 -3.78
C VAL A 84 15.99 -1.69 -4.78
N LYS A 85 17.11 -2.40 -4.57
CA LYS A 85 18.29 -2.31 -5.45
C LYS A 85 17.97 -2.69 -6.90
N ASN A 86 17.25 -3.79 -7.10
CA ASN A 86 17.07 -4.38 -8.42
C ASN A 86 15.90 -3.80 -9.21
N PHE A 87 14.87 -3.28 -8.53
CA PHE A 87 13.63 -2.86 -9.20
C PHE A 87 13.23 -1.41 -8.95
N PHE A 88 13.79 -0.77 -7.92
CA PHE A 88 13.46 0.59 -7.50
C PHE A 88 14.71 1.37 -7.06
N PRO A 89 15.82 1.36 -7.87
CA PRO A 89 17.09 1.96 -7.47
C PRO A 89 16.97 3.46 -7.15
N GLN A 90 15.98 4.16 -7.72
CA GLN A 90 15.68 5.55 -7.43
C GLN A 90 15.29 5.81 -5.96
N TYR A 91 14.86 4.79 -5.22
CA TYR A 91 14.53 4.90 -3.79
C TYR A 91 15.65 4.41 -2.87
N LEU A 92 16.80 3.98 -3.39
CA LEU A 92 17.87 3.44 -2.54
C LEU A 92 18.42 4.48 -1.54
N SER A 93 18.55 5.73 -1.97
CA SER A 93 18.97 6.83 -1.09
C SER A 93 17.96 7.09 0.02
N LEU A 94 16.66 7.08 -0.30
CA LEU A 94 15.60 7.19 0.70
C LEU A 94 15.61 6.02 1.69
N TRP A 95 15.75 4.78 1.18
CA TRP A 95 15.83 3.57 2.00
C TRP A 95 16.93 3.65 3.06
N LYS A 96 18.11 4.14 2.66
CA LYS A 96 19.26 4.34 3.57
C LYS A 96 19.03 5.51 4.53
N ALA A 97 18.31 6.54 4.10
CA ALA A 97 18.06 7.75 4.88
C ALA A 97 17.00 7.59 5.97
N PHE A 98 16.11 6.56 5.89
CA PHE A 98 15.11 6.33 6.92
C PHE A 98 15.76 6.16 8.30
N THR A 99 15.33 7.00 9.24
CA THR A 99 15.90 7.07 10.59
C THR A 99 15.28 6.07 11.56
N LEU A 100 14.08 5.57 11.23
CA LEU A 100 13.35 4.61 12.04
C LEU A 100 13.08 3.34 11.20
N PRO A 101 13.37 2.14 11.73
CA PRO A 101 13.16 0.87 11.01
C PRO A 101 11.71 0.69 10.54
N ILE A 102 10.73 1.13 11.32
CA ILE A 102 9.32 1.06 10.94
C ILE A 102 9.01 1.83 9.65
N GLN A 103 9.72 2.92 9.35
CA GLN A 103 9.57 3.64 8.08
C GLN A 103 9.97 2.77 6.89
N ARG A 104 11.00 1.91 7.05
CA ARG A 104 11.38 0.93 6.03
C ARG A 104 10.29 -0.12 5.84
N ALA A 105 9.71 -0.62 6.93
CA ALA A 105 8.60 -1.57 6.88
C ALA A 105 7.37 -0.98 6.20
N ASP A 106 6.98 0.23 6.55
CA ASP A 106 5.86 0.93 5.91
C ASP A 106 6.10 1.20 4.42
N PHE A 107 7.28 1.66 4.08
CA PHE A 107 7.62 2.03 2.71
C PHE A 107 7.70 0.82 1.78
N ILE A 108 8.35 -0.26 2.24
CA ILE A 108 8.61 -1.41 1.36
C ILE A 108 7.33 -2.15 0.98
N ARG A 109 6.29 -2.16 1.83
CA ARG A 109 5.01 -2.82 1.53
C ARG A 109 4.34 -2.23 0.29
N TYR A 110 4.49 -0.93 0.05
CA TYR A 110 3.99 -0.27 -1.17
C TYR A 110 4.72 -0.76 -2.42
N LEU A 111 6.06 -0.87 -2.35
CA LEU A 111 6.87 -1.37 -3.48
C LEU A 111 6.63 -2.86 -3.76
N ILE A 112 6.46 -3.67 -2.71
CA ILE A 112 6.10 -5.09 -2.83
C ILE A 112 4.78 -5.23 -3.60
N LEU A 113 3.75 -4.51 -3.20
CA LEU A 113 2.44 -4.57 -3.85
C LEU A 113 2.47 -4.06 -5.28
N HIS A 114 3.16 -2.95 -5.55
CA HIS A 114 3.35 -2.50 -6.94
C HIS A 114 4.05 -3.56 -7.80
N LYS A 115 5.13 -4.17 -7.31
CA LYS A 115 5.93 -5.12 -8.10
C LYS A 115 5.22 -6.45 -8.31
N HIS A 116 4.60 -6.98 -7.28
CA HIS A 116 4.10 -8.35 -7.25
C HIS A 116 2.58 -8.45 -7.32
N GLY A 117 1.85 -7.40 -6.93
CA GLY A 117 0.42 -7.50 -6.64
C GLY A 117 0.17 -8.38 -5.42
N GLY A 118 -1.08 -8.77 -5.19
CA GLY A 118 -1.46 -9.61 -4.06
C GLY A 118 -1.96 -8.81 -2.86
N ILE A 119 -1.88 -9.39 -1.68
CA ILE A 119 -2.33 -8.79 -0.43
C ILE A 119 -1.18 -8.77 0.56
N TYR A 120 -0.88 -7.61 1.13
CA TYR A 120 0.02 -7.42 2.26
C TYR A 120 -0.78 -7.52 3.56
N VAL A 121 -0.22 -8.20 4.56
CA VAL A 121 -0.81 -8.36 5.90
C VAL A 121 0.29 -8.26 6.94
N ASP A 122 0.13 -7.42 7.98
CA ASP A 122 1.08 -7.35 9.10
C ASP A 122 1.14 -8.67 9.87
N CYS A 123 2.24 -8.92 10.59
CA CYS A 123 2.47 -10.21 11.28
C CYS A 123 1.57 -10.44 12.50
N ASP A 124 0.90 -9.44 13.02
CA ASP A 124 -0.11 -9.53 14.09
C ASP A 124 -1.55 -9.69 13.56
N ILE A 125 -1.69 -9.85 12.25
CA ILE A 125 -2.97 -10.00 11.57
C ILE A 125 -3.02 -11.33 10.83
N HIS A 126 -4.20 -11.97 10.83
CA HIS A 126 -4.45 -13.19 10.07
C HIS A 126 -5.80 -13.18 9.36
N PRO A 127 -5.93 -13.88 8.22
CA PRO A 127 -7.20 -13.97 7.50
C PRO A 127 -8.19 -14.93 8.18
N LEU A 128 -9.48 -14.56 8.14
CA LEU A 128 -10.59 -15.33 8.72
C LEU A 128 -11.35 -16.17 7.69
N LYS A 129 -11.50 -15.66 6.45
CA LYS A 129 -12.29 -16.28 5.38
C LYS A 129 -11.66 -16.07 4.02
N SER A 130 -12.17 -16.73 2.95
CA SER A 130 -11.64 -16.59 1.59
C SER A 130 -11.44 -15.13 1.19
N LEU A 131 -10.29 -14.86 0.56
CA LEU A 131 -9.90 -13.54 0.07
C LEU A 131 -10.12 -13.39 -1.45
N ASP A 132 -10.80 -14.33 -2.09
CA ASP A 132 -10.97 -14.35 -3.55
C ASP A 132 -11.60 -13.08 -4.09
N ASP A 133 -12.56 -12.49 -3.38
CA ASP A 133 -13.19 -11.24 -3.79
C ASP A 133 -12.27 -10.03 -3.62
N LEU A 134 -11.39 -10.06 -2.62
CA LEU A 134 -10.38 -9.01 -2.45
C LEU A 134 -9.30 -9.09 -3.52
N PHE A 135 -8.89 -10.29 -3.95
CA PHE A 135 -7.94 -10.46 -5.06
C PHE A 135 -8.46 -9.98 -6.42
N LYS A 136 -9.78 -9.85 -6.60
CA LYS A 136 -10.40 -9.31 -7.83
C LYS A 136 -10.33 -7.79 -7.92
N LYS A 137 -10.17 -7.08 -6.79
CA LYS A 137 -10.11 -5.62 -6.74
C LYS A 137 -8.82 -5.12 -7.40
N ASP A 138 -8.87 -3.95 -8.03
CA ASP A 138 -7.67 -3.31 -8.57
C ASP A 138 -6.69 -2.95 -7.45
N TYR A 139 -7.22 -2.39 -6.38
CA TYR A 139 -6.53 -2.18 -5.11
C TYR A 139 -7.56 -1.95 -3.99
N PHE A 140 -7.11 -2.10 -2.75
CA PHE A 140 -7.87 -1.72 -1.57
C PHE A 140 -6.94 -1.42 -0.39
N PHE A 141 -7.49 -0.71 0.57
CA PHE A 141 -6.93 -0.45 1.89
C PHE A 141 -7.99 -0.84 2.92
N VAL A 142 -7.57 -1.09 4.16
CA VAL A 142 -8.52 -1.29 5.24
C VAL A 142 -8.65 -0.01 6.06
N THR A 143 -9.73 0.12 6.83
CA THR A 143 -9.89 1.22 7.78
C THR A 143 -9.30 0.84 9.13
N TRP A 144 -8.71 1.82 9.81
CA TRP A 144 -8.48 1.78 11.25
C TRP A 144 -9.76 2.22 11.95
N HIS A 145 -10.21 1.43 12.92
CA HIS A 145 -11.32 1.81 13.77
C HIS A 145 -10.86 2.82 14.83
N ASP A 146 -10.87 4.10 14.48
CA ASP A 146 -10.89 5.19 15.43
C ASP A 146 -12.32 5.74 15.43
N ASP A 147 -12.97 5.85 16.60
CA ASP A 147 -14.41 6.09 16.80
C ASP A 147 -15.01 7.26 16.00
N LYS A 148 -14.19 8.06 15.31
CA LYS A 148 -14.64 9.30 14.66
C LYS A 148 -14.28 9.43 13.18
N GLN A 149 -13.32 8.67 12.64
CA GLN A 149 -12.88 8.82 11.25
C GLN A 149 -12.45 7.47 10.66
N LYS A 150 -13.00 7.12 9.50
CA LYS A 150 -12.48 5.98 8.69
C LYS A 150 -11.13 6.39 8.07
N LEU A 151 -10.06 6.17 8.80
CA LEU A 151 -8.70 6.43 8.31
C LEU A 151 -8.17 5.19 7.58
N PRO A 152 -7.45 5.36 6.46
CA PRO A 152 -6.80 4.24 5.81
C PRO A 152 -5.70 3.69 6.72
N TYR A 153 -5.66 2.37 6.85
CA TYR A 153 -4.67 1.66 7.63
C TYR A 153 -3.80 0.80 6.71
N ASN A 154 -2.50 0.94 6.85
CA ASN A 154 -1.55 0.27 5.96
C ASN A 154 -1.09 -1.11 6.46
N ALA A 155 -1.73 -1.65 7.49
CA ALA A 155 -1.46 -2.99 8.01
C ALA A 155 -2.01 -4.10 7.11
N VAL A 156 -3.09 -3.82 6.37
CA VAL A 156 -3.62 -4.71 5.32
C VAL A 156 -3.93 -3.88 4.09
N MET A 157 -3.39 -4.29 2.95
CA MET A 157 -3.61 -3.65 1.66
C MET A 157 -3.55 -4.69 0.55
N GLY A 158 -4.31 -4.46 -0.51
CA GLY A 158 -4.24 -5.29 -1.71
C GLY A 158 -4.03 -4.49 -2.97
N SER A 159 -3.45 -5.12 -3.98
CA SER A 159 -3.20 -4.47 -5.26
C SER A 159 -3.06 -5.48 -6.40
N LYS A 160 -3.49 -5.10 -7.59
CA LYS A 160 -3.02 -5.71 -8.82
C LYS A 160 -1.56 -5.33 -9.08
N LYS A 161 -0.83 -6.21 -9.75
CA LYS A 161 0.54 -5.94 -10.15
C LYS A 161 0.63 -4.70 -11.04
N ARG A 162 1.61 -3.83 -10.77
CA ARG A 162 1.87 -2.58 -11.48
C ARG A 162 0.82 -1.49 -11.28
N GLU A 163 0.06 -1.56 -10.19
CA GLU A 163 -0.88 -0.49 -9.84
C GLU A 163 -0.11 0.80 -9.54
N LYS A 164 -0.41 1.87 -10.30
CA LYS A 164 0.36 3.12 -10.27
C LYS A 164 0.23 3.88 -8.96
N LEU A 165 -0.94 3.77 -8.30
CA LEU A 165 -1.19 4.44 -7.04
C LEU A 165 -0.13 4.10 -5.97
N PHE A 166 0.38 2.86 -5.98
CA PHE A 166 1.42 2.45 -5.01
C PHE A 166 2.78 3.12 -5.27
N LEU A 167 3.10 3.51 -6.51
CA LEU A 167 4.28 4.35 -6.78
C LEU A 167 4.03 5.80 -6.35
N GLU A 168 2.82 6.32 -6.52
CA GLU A 168 2.48 7.66 -6.02
C GLU A 168 2.56 7.72 -4.50
N ILE A 169 2.14 6.66 -3.79
CA ILE A 169 2.31 6.54 -2.33
C ILE A 169 3.80 6.52 -1.96
N ALA A 170 4.62 5.75 -2.68
CA ALA A 170 6.07 5.69 -2.43
C ALA A 170 6.74 7.06 -2.67
N GLU A 171 6.34 7.78 -3.72
CA GLU A 171 6.86 9.11 -4.03
C GLU A 171 6.41 10.17 -3.01
N GLU A 172 5.17 10.10 -2.53
CA GLU A 172 4.71 10.97 -1.44
C GLU A 172 5.44 10.66 -0.13
N SER A 173 5.76 9.39 0.15
CA SER A 173 6.60 9.01 1.29
C SER A 173 7.97 9.67 1.19
N ARG A 174 8.60 9.63 0.01
CA ARG A 174 9.90 10.25 -0.26
C ARG A 174 9.84 11.77 -0.03
N ARG A 175 8.86 12.43 -0.62
CA ARG A 175 8.66 13.88 -0.47
C ARG A 175 8.44 14.26 0.98
N SER A 176 7.49 13.61 1.64
CA SER A 176 7.14 13.87 3.04
C SER A 176 8.31 13.63 4.00
N PHE A 177 9.14 12.62 3.74
CA PHE A 177 10.32 12.35 4.56
C PHE A 177 11.34 13.50 4.47
N TYR A 178 11.75 13.90 3.25
CA TYR A 178 12.76 14.95 3.08
C TYR A 178 12.29 16.33 3.52
N GLU A 179 10.99 16.63 3.41
CA GLU A 179 10.39 17.86 3.95
C GLU A 179 10.47 17.91 5.49
N LYS A 180 10.30 16.78 6.15
CA LYS A 180 10.06 16.73 7.60
C LYS A 180 11.25 16.28 8.42
N VAL A 181 12.21 15.56 7.85
CA VAL A 181 13.34 14.96 8.61
C VAL A 181 14.20 15.99 9.34
N LYS A 182 14.29 17.22 8.81
CA LYS A 182 15.07 18.32 9.41
C LYS A 182 14.30 19.09 10.50
N ASN A 183 13.00 18.88 10.64
CA ASN A 183 12.18 19.61 11.58
C ASN A 183 12.33 19.01 13.01
N PRO A 184 12.78 19.79 14.01
CA PRO A 184 13.05 19.30 15.36
C PRO A 184 11.84 18.66 16.06
N ILE A 185 10.62 19.07 15.72
CA ILE A 185 9.39 18.51 16.29
C ILE A 185 9.27 17.00 16.04
N TYR A 186 9.77 16.51 14.89
CA TYR A 186 9.70 15.10 14.55
C TYR A 186 10.81 14.26 15.22
N LYS A 187 11.89 14.89 15.71
CA LYS A 187 12.86 14.22 16.58
C LYS A 187 12.24 13.87 17.92
N LYS A 188 11.39 14.77 18.46
CA LYS A 188 10.67 14.57 19.73
C LYS A 188 9.48 13.62 19.58
N TRP A 189 8.75 13.70 18.46
CA TRP A 189 7.52 12.96 18.22
C TRP A 189 7.70 11.91 17.11
N LYS A 190 8.49 10.85 17.39
CA LYS A 190 8.83 9.79 16.42
C LYS A 190 7.61 9.14 15.79
N GLY A 191 6.58 8.79 16.57
CA GLY A 191 5.34 8.22 16.04
C GLY A 191 4.63 9.15 15.05
N ARG A 192 4.54 10.46 15.37
CA ARG A 192 3.98 11.45 14.45
C ARG A 192 4.80 11.56 13.16
N PHE A 193 6.12 11.45 13.25
CA PHE A 193 7.00 11.44 12.09
C PHE A 193 6.68 10.26 11.16
N VAL A 194 6.57 9.04 11.71
CA VAL A 194 6.19 7.84 10.95
C VAL A 194 4.84 8.05 10.28
N PHE A 195 3.80 8.43 11.04
CA PHE A 195 2.45 8.61 10.50
C PHE A 195 2.40 9.62 9.35
N GLN A 196 3.18 10.69 9.44
CA GLN A 196 3.19 11.77 8.45
C GLN A 196 4.08 11.48 7.23
N THR A 197 5.01 10.53 7.31
CA THR A 197 6.00 10.25 6.24
C THR A 197 5.75 8.93 5.51
N THR A 198 5.40 7.87 6.21
CA THR A 198 5.23 6.53 5.63
C THR A 198 3.92 5.85 6.02
N GLY A 199 3.30 6.25 7.14
CA GLY A 199 2.12 5.63 7.70
C GLY A 199 0.79 6.23 7.22
N HIS A 200 -0.25 5.98 7.99
CA HIS A 200 -1.66 6.21 7.63
C HIS A 200 -2.00 7.68 7.29
N ARG A 201 -1.40 8.68 7.94
CA ARG A 201 -1.67 10.10 7.62
C ARG A 201 -1.10 10.53 6.27
N MET A 202 0.05 9.99 5.88
CA MET A 202 0.58 10.18 4.53
C MET A 202 -0.32 9.47 3.51
N LEU A 203 -0.72 8.25 3.80
CA LEU A 203 -1.61 7.46 2.95
C LEU A 203 -2.96 8.17 2.74
N GLU A 204 -3.58 8.69 3.80
CA GLU A 204 -4.83 9.48 3.72
C GLU A 204 -4.73 10.62 2.71
N ARG A 205 -3.62 11.38 2.73
CA ARG A 205 -3.41 12.49 1.78
C ARG A 205 -3.38 12.02 0.33
N VAL A 206 -2.70 10.91 0.06
CA VAL A 206 -2.61 10.36 -1.30
C VAL A 206 -3.96 9.85 -1.77
N LEU A 207 -4.68 9.09 -0.92
CA LEU A 207 -6.00 8.56 -1.28
C LEU A 207 -7.02 9.67 -1.51
N LYS A 208 -6.98 10.72 -0.70
CA LYS A 208 -7.85 11.90 -0.88
C LYS A 208 -7.56 12.61 -2.21
N LYS A 209 -6.28 12.82 -2.54
CA LYS A 209 -5.86 13.44 -3.81
C LYS A 209 -6.33 12.65 -5.03
N ASN A 210 -6.37 11.33 -4.92
CA ASN A 210 -6.73 10.41 -6.01
C ASN A 210 -8.22 10.02 -6.01
N ASN A 211 -9.06 10.63 -5.16
CA ASN A 211 -10.48 10.27 -4.98
C ASN A 211 -10.70 8.78 -4.68
N ALA A 212 -9.76 8.15 -3.95
CA ALA A 212 -9.71 6.71 -3.73
C ALA A 212 -10.37 6.27 -2.40
N LYS A 213 -11.27 7.07 -1.83
CA LYS A 213 -11.93 6.77 -0.54
C LYS A 213 -12.80 5.51 -0.60
N ASP A 214 -13.44 5.24 -1.73
CA ASP A 214 -14.30 4.06 -1.92
C ASP A 214 -13.52 2.74 -1.93
N HIS A 215 -12.19 2.81 -1.97
CA HIS A 215 -11.29 1.66 -1.86
C HIS A 215 -10.84 1.39 -0.42
N ILE A 216 -11.35 2.14 0.57
CA ILE A 216 -11.10 1.90 2.00
C ILE A 216 -12.23 1.02 2.51
N LEU A 217 -11.90 -0.21 2.89
CA LEU A 217 -12.84 -1.25 3.28
C LEU A 217 -12.87 -1.41 4.81
N ASP A 218 -14.05 -1.54 5.35
CA ASP A 218 -14.27 -1.83 6.76
C ASP A 218 -14.37 -3.35 6.97
N VAL A 219 -13.21 -4.03 6.96
CA VAL A 219 -13.12 -5.49 6.91
C VAL A 219 -12.18 -6.08 7.97
N LEU A 220 -11.84 -5.29 8.99
CA LEU A 220 -11.05 -5.75 10.12
C LEU A 220 -11.94 -6.09 11.33
N ARG A 221 -11.54 -7.15 12.03
CA ARG A 221 -11.89 -7.39 13.43
C ARG A 221 -10.66 -7.06 14.24
N VAL A 222 -10.74 -6.11 15.17
CA VAL A 222 -9.61 -5.64 15.97
C VAL A 222 -9.79 -6.03 17.41
N LYS A 223 -8.80 -6.70 18.01
CA LYS A 223 -8.75 -6.90 19.45
C LYS A 223 -8.11 -5.69 20.11
N THR A 224 -8.85 -5.02 20.95
CA THR A 224 -8.36 -3.86 21.68
C THR A 224 -7.53 -4.27 22.89
N LYS A 225 -6.72 -3.36 23.43
CA LYS A 225 -5.84 -3.64 24.58
C LYS A 225 -6.60 -4.00 25.87
N ASP A 226 -7.85 -3.64 25.98
CA ASP A 226 -8.76 -3.97 27.07
C ASP A 226 -9.61 -5.23 26.79
N ASN A 227 -9.14 -6.08 25.86
CA ASN A 227 -9.78 -7.33 25.45
C ASN A 227 -11.18 -7.20 24.84
N ARG A 228 -11.61 -6.01 24.45
CA ARG A 228 -12.82 -5.86 23.62
C ARG A 228 -12.50 -6.21 22.18
N THR A 229 -13.53 -6.55 21.43
CA THR A 229 -13.45 -6.76 19.99
C THR A 229 -14.27 -5.70 19.29
N VAL A 230 -13.66 -4.98 18.35
CA VAL A 230 -14.33 -4.07 17.42
C VAL A 230 -14.37 -4.74 16.05
N GLU A 231 -15.55 -4.89 15.48
CA GLU A 231 -15.75 -5.55 14.19
C GLU A 231 -16.16 -4.53 13.13
N GLY A 232 -15.54 -4.64 11.96
CA GLY A 232 -16.02 -4.02 10.74
C GLY A 232 -17.27 -4.70 10.17
N ASP A 233 -17.83 -4.14 9.11
CA ASP A 233 -19.12 -4.59 8.52
C ASP A 233 -19.09 -6.06 8.06
N ASN A 234 -17.93 -6.56 7.62
CA ASN A 234 -17.78 -7.93 7.13
C ASN A 234 -16.32 -8.38 7.23
N PRO A 235 -15.83 -8.76 8.43
CA PRO A 235 -14.40 -8.95 8.66
C PRO A 235 -13.82 -10.09 7.83
N TYR A 236 -12.75 -9.78 7.09
CA TYR A 236 -11.90 -10.70 6.37
C TYR A 236 -10.63 -11.04 7.16
N PHE A 237 -10.25 -10.17 8.10
CA PHE A 237 -9.01 -10.29 8.86
C PHE A 237 -9.28 -10.02 10.35
N GLU A 238 -8.48 -10.66 11.20
CA GLU A 238 -8.42 -10.36 12.64
C GLU A 238 -7.05 -9.76 12.97
N ASP A 239 -7.07 -8.60 13.63
CA ASP A 239 -5.91 -7.85 14.11
C ASP A 239 -5.80 -8.01 15.62
N ASP A 240 -4.74 -8.68 16.07
CA ASP A 240 -4.43 -8.87 17.49
C ASP A 240 -3.75 -7.63 18.11
N ASN A 241 -3.56 -6.55 17.32
CA ASN A 241 -3.10 -5.21 17.73
C ASN A 241 -1.88 -5.22 18.65
N ALA A 242 -0.81 -5.90 18.23
CA ALA A 242 0.38 -6.09 19.05
C ALA A 242 1.12 -4.79 19.38
N SER A 243 1.06 -3.79 18.48
CA SER A 243 1.69 -2.45 18.62
C SER A 243 3.16 -2.51 19.11
N VAL A 244 3.90 -3.56 18.72
CA VAL A 244 5.25 -3.88 19.26
C VAL A 244 6.27 -2.79 18.94
N TRP A 245 6.13 -2.13 17.80
CA TRP A 245 7.10 -1.13 17.37
C TRP A 245 7.11 0.15 18.23
N PHE A 246 6.03 0.43 18.98
CA PHE A 246 5.98 1.55 19.94
C PHE A 246 6.77 1.28 21.22
N LYS A 247 7.02 0.00 21.55
CA LYS A 247 7.70 -0.38 22.80
C LYS A 247 9.22 -0.25 22.72
N ASN A 248 9.77 -0.19 21.50
CA ASN A 248 11.23 -0.24 21.24
C ASN A 248 11.78 1.11 20.71
N GLN A 249 11.13 2.25 21.00
CA GLN A 249 11.55 3.58 20.54
C GLN A 249 11.98 4.51 21.67
#